data_b70ac8f1cd5bd160fee1599838e1d6e8
#
_entry.id   b70ac8f1cd5bd160fee1599838e1d6e8
#
_cell.length_a   1.000
_cell.length_b   1.000
_cell.length_c   1.000
_cell.angle_alpha   90.00
_cell.angle_beta   90.00
_cell.angle_gamma   90.00
#
_symmetry.space_group_name_H-M   'P 1'
#
loop_
_entity.id
_entity.type
_entity.pdbx_description
1 polymer ?
#
loop_
_entity_poly.entity_id
_entity_poly.type
_entity_poly.pdbx_seq_one_letter_code
_entity_poly.pdbx_strand_id
1 'polypeptide(L)'
;MRVQDLAQLSTRMFKTNPLRTWLTILGMGVGTGAVVILVGLGFGLQQIILEQIVFGETLLSLGVSATGAQNLKLTTETVSEFEKMPEVLDAAPLARFPALVTYKGLTGNVFIQGVEPPYLRYAGVSATDGTVFTDADAGDANSVMISPAVLKLFGIEDPASFVGEKVTFRILIPANDGTTNNTEVIIDKEFTVRGITKEEGVLNAMMMLPELRNYVGIEE
;
A
#
# COMPACT_ATOMS: atom_id res chain seq x y z
N MET A 1 62.00 -17.99 22.43
CA MET A 1 61.57 -16.90 21.53
C MET A 1 60.38 -16.21 22.13
N ARG A 2 60.49 -14.92 22.41
CA ARG A 2 59.36 -14.18 22.97
C ARG A 2 58.36 -13.83 21.83
N VAL A 3 57.07 -13.86 22.12
CA VAL A 3 56.00 -13.55 21.17
C VAL A 3 56.21 -12.15 20.50
N GLN A 4 56.88 -11.27 21.26
CA GLN A 4 57.28 -9.93 20.78
C GLN A 4 58.31 -10.00 19.63
N ASP A 5 59.26 -10.94 19.65
CA ASP A 5 60.28 -11.08 18.58
C ASP A 5 59.66 -11.60 17.28
N LEU A 6 58.65 -12.51 17.39
CA LEU A 6 57.86 -12.98 16.27
C LEU A 6 57.01 -11.88 15.60
N ALA A 7 56.36 -11.06 16.43
CA ALA A 7 55.57 -9.93 15.96
C ALA A 7 56.41 -8.87 15.25
N GLN A 8 57.64 -8.60 15.77
CA GLN A 8 58.60 -7.68 15.15
C GLN A 8 59.16 -8.23 13.85
N LEU A 9 59.43 -9.52 13.72
CA LEU A 9 59.84 -10.14 12.50
C LEU A 9 58.75 -10.10 11.42
N SER A 10 57.51 -10.38 11.79
CA SER A 10 56.35 -10.31 10.87
C SER A 10 56.13 -8.90 10.36
N THR A 11 56.17 -7.89 11.22
CA THR A 11 55.99 -6.47 10.81
C THR A 11 57.12 -5.96 9.93
N ARG A 12 58.35 -6.48 10.11
CA ARG A 12 59.52 -6.11 9.27
C ARG A 12 59.35 -6.56 7.81
N MET A 13 58.74 -7.73 7.56
CA MET A 13 58.44 -8.24 6.21
C MET A 13 57.50 -7.33 5.44
N PHE A 14 56.52 -6.71 6.11
CA PHE A 14 55.59 -5.75 5.49
C PHE A 14 56.27 -4.48 4.99
N LYS A 15 57.35 -4.03 5.65
CA LYS A 15 58.14 -2.84 5.25
C LYS A 15 59.07 -3.08 4.09
N THR A 16 59.49 -4.34 3.83
CA THR A 16 60.46 -4.66 2.81
C THR A 16 59.91 -4.63 1.38
N ASN A 17 58.61 -4.94 1.20
CA ASN A 17 57.91 -4.89 -0.11
C ASN A 17 56.48 -4.30 0.07
N PRO A 18 56.36 -3.00 0.21
CA PRO A 18 55.07 -2.38 0.53
C PRO A 18 54.02 -2.58 -0.55
N LEU A 19 54.39 -2.55 -1.81
CA LEU A 19 53.49 -2.72 -2.95
C LEU A 19 52.81 -4.09 -2.97
N ARG A 20 53.59 -5.16 -2.69
CA ARG A 20 53.06 -6.52 -2.62
C ARG A 20 52.12 -6.70 -1.46
N THR A 21 52.46 -6.12 -0.31
CA THR A 21 51.64 -6.16 0.91
C THR A 21 50.30 -5.45 0.67
N TRP A 22 50.33 -4.24 0.09
CA TRP A 22 49.12 -3.50 -0.22
C TRP A 22 48.21 -4.23 -1.20
N LEU A 23 48.80 -4.84 -2.30
CA LEU A 23 48.03 -5.64 -3.25
C LEU A 23 47.35 -6.86 -2.59
N THR A 24 48.05 -7.53 -1.68
CA THR A 24 47.50 -8.69 -0.96
C THR A 24 46.39 -8.29 -0.03
N ILE A 25 46.56 -7.22 0.76
CA ILE A 25 45.54 -6.69 1.66
C ILE A 25 44.32 -6.22 0.89
N LEU A 26 44.54 -5.50 -0.22
CA LEU A 26 43.47 -5.00 -1.06
C LEU A 26 42.69 -6.15 -1.71
N GLY A 27 43.38 -7.17 -2.21
CA GLY A 27 42.74 -8.36 -2.79
C GLY A 27 41.87 -9.13 -1.74
N MET A 28 42.40 -9.35 -0.54
CA MET A 28 41.62 -9.95 0.56
C MET A 28 40.46 -9.05 0.97
N GLY A 29 40.70 -7.75 1.12
CA GLY A 29 39.68 -6.78 1.54
C GLY A 29 38.50 -6.71 0.54
N VAL A 30 38.82 -6.66 -0.76
CA VAL A 30 37.78 -6.67 -1.82
C VAL A 30 37.03 -8.01 -1.82
N GLY A 31 37.73 -9.13 -1.70
CA GLY A 31 37.10 -10.45 -1.69
C GLY A 31 36.15 -10.64 -0.49
N THR A 32 36.60 -10.32 0.72
CA THR A 32 35.74 -10.39 1.91
C THR A 32 34.62 -9.36 1.89
N GLY A 33 34.90 -8.15 1.42
CA GLY A 33 33.91 -7.10 1.26
C GLY A 33 32.79 -7.48 0.30
N ALA A 34 33.13 -8.10 -0.84
CA ALA A 34 32.14 -8.58 -1.80
C ALA A 34 31.20 -9.65 -1.19
N VAL A 35 31.74 -10.58 -0.39
CA VAL A 35 30.94 -11.59 0.28
C VAL A 35 29.99 -10.96 1.30
N VAL A 36 30.47 -10.00 2.11
CA VAL A 36 29.64 -9.30 3.09
C VAL A 36 28.52 -8.53 2.42
N ILE A 37 28.81 -7.84 1.31
CA ILE A 37 27.78 -7.11 0.54
C ILE A 37 26.74 -8.07 -0.02
N LEU A 38 27.15 -9.18 -0.64
CA LEU A 38 26.23 -10.16 -1.20
C LEU A 38 25.30 -10.77 -0.15
N VAL A 39 25.87 -11.15 1.00
CA VAL A 39 25.10 -11.72 2.12
C VAL A 39 24.17 -10.66 2.69
N GLY A 40 24.63 -9.43 2.91
CA GLY A 40 23.83 -8.33 3.41
C GLY A 40 22.67 -7.98 2.45
N LEU A 41 22.92 -7.98 1.15
CA LEU A 41 21.89 -7.74 0.13
C LEU A 41 20.85 -8.88 0.12
N GLY A 42 21.31 -10.13 0.27
CA GLY A 42 20.42 -11.29 0.36
C GLY A 42 19.47 -11.21 1.57
N PHE A 43 19.99 -10.92 2.74
CA PHE A 43 19.16 -10.75 3.96
C PHE A 43 18.27 -9.52 3.87
N GLY A 44 18.75 -8.40 3.31
CA GLY A 44 17.94 -7.20 3.12
C GLY A 44 16.75 -7.43 2.19
N LEU A 45 16.97 -8.08 1.05
CA LEU A 45 15.89 -8.47 0.13
C LEU A 45 14.91 -9.44 0.79
N GLN A 46 15.41 -10.44 1.51
CA GLN A 46 14.55 -11.39 2.21
C GLN A 46 13.64 -10.67 3.23
N GLN A 47 14.16 -9.71 3.98
CA GLN A 47 13.37 -8.95 4.94
C GLN A 47 12.29 -8.11 4.25
N ILE A 48 12.61 -7.41 3.16
CA ILE A 48 11.64 -6.62 2.40
C ILE A 48 10.52 -7.52 1.85
N ILE A 49 10.85 -8.67 1.28
CA ILE A 49 9.87 -9.62 0.76
C ILE A 49 8.98 -10.16 1.87
N LEU A 50 9.56 -10.56 3.01
CA LEU A 50 8.79 -11.05 4.15
C LEU A 50 7.86 -9.97 4.71
N GLU A 51 8.32 -8.74 4.83
CA GLU A 51 7.49 -7.61 5.27
C GLU A 51 6.32 -7.35 4.30
N GLN A 52 6.52 -7.49 2.99
CA GLN A 52 5.45 -7.29 2.01
C GLN A 52 4.44 -8.45 1.93
N ILE A 53 4.87 -9.69 2.20
CA ILE A 53 4.01 -10.88 2.08
C ILE A 53 3.28 -11.20 3.39
N VAL A 54 3.89 -10.90 4.53
CA VAL A 54 3.40 -11.33 5.87
C VAL A 54 2.46 -10.30 6.52
N PHE A 55 2.24 -9.13 5.90
CA PHE A 55 1.29 -8.17 6.45
C PHE A 55 -0.16 -8.62 6.22
N GLY A 56 -0.79 -9.02 7.31
CA GLY A 56 -2.20 -9.34 7.40
C GLY A 56 -2.57 -10.81 7.12
N GLU A 57 -3.82 -11.08 7.27
CA GLU A 57 -4.46 -12.36 6.93
C GLU A 57 -4.62 -12.56 5.42
N THR A 58 -3.90 -11.76 4.61
CA THR A 58 -3.95 -11.71 3.14
C THR A 58 -3.65 -13.05 2.49
N LEU A 59 -2.87 -13.92 3.15
CA LEU A 59 -2.55 -15.26 2.64
C LEU A 59 -3.75 -16.22 2.68
N LEU A 60 -4.76 -15.91 3.47
CA LEU A 60 -5.99 -16.71 3.62
C LEU A 60 -7.18 -16.05 2.91
N SER A 61 -6.97 -14.88 2.28
CA SER A 61 -8.05 -14.15 1.60
C SER A 61 -8.14 -14.54 0.11
N LEU A 62 -9.37 -14.71 -0.37
CA LEU A 62 -9.68 -14.96 -1.77
C LEU A 62 -10.46 -13.76 -2.34
N GLY A 63 -9.91 -13.10 -3.36
CA GLY A 63 -10.60 -12.04 -4.07
C GLY A 63 -11.60 -12.62 -5.08
N VAL A 64 -12.88 -12.32 -4.89
CA VAL A 64 -13.95 -12.69 -5.82
C VAL A 64 -14.38 -11.47 -6.61
N SER A 65 -14.42 -11.57 -7.94
CA SER A 65 -14.89 -10.50 -8.81
C SER A 65 -15.78 -11.06 -9.91
N ALA A 66 -16.82 -10.32 -10.29
CA ALA A 66 -17.72 -10.67 -11.38
C ALA A 66 -17.16 -10.33 -12.77
N THR A 67 -15.88 -10.03 -12.90
CA THR A 67 -15.24 -9.64 -14.15
C THR A 67 -15.33 -10.76 -15.19
N GLY A 68 -16.02 -10.50 -16.31
CA GLY A 68 -16.22 -11.46 -17.40
C GLY A 68 -17.54 -12.24 -17.36
N ALA A 69 -18.33 -12.14 -16.32
CA ALA A 69 -19.67 -12.73 -16.25
C ALA A 69 -20.74 -11.67 -16.56
N GLN A 70 -21.37 -11.76 -17.71
CA GLN A 70 -22.33 -10.73 -18.20
C GLN A 70 -23.59 -10.58 -17.33
N ASN A 71 -23.92 -11.58 -16.51
CA ASN A 71 -25.16 -11.63 -15.71
C ASN A 71 -24.95 -11.82 -14.21
N LEU A 72 -23.70 -11.86 -13.74
CA LEU A 72 -23.40 -12.04 -12.33
C LEU A 72 -23.19 -10.68 -11.66
N LYS A 73 -24.07 -10.34 -10.74
CA LYS A 73 -23.92 -9.19 -9.86
C LYS A 73 -23.52 -9.69 -8.47
N LEU A 74 -22.47 -9.15 -7.93
CA LEU A 74 -22.11 -9.38 -6.53
C LEU A 74 -22.91 -8.36 -5.69
N THR A 75 -23.94 -8.85 -5.03
CA THR A 75 -24.84 -8.07 -4.16
C THR A 75 -24.53 -8.34 -2.70
N THR A 76 -25.15 -7.60 -1.80
CA THR A 76 -25.07 -7.84 -0.35
C THR A 76 -25.60 -9.24 0.01
N GLU A 77 -26.59 -9.74 -0.72
CA GLU A 77 -27.09 -11.11 -0.56
C GLU A 77 -26.01 -12.15 -0.85
N THR A 78 -25.23 -11.94 -1.92
CA THR A 78 -24.11 -12.82 -2.27
C THR A 78 -23.03 -12.85 -1.18
N VAL A 79 -22.76 -11.71 -0.54
CA VAL A 79 -21.83 -11.64 0.61
C VAL A 79 -22.38 -12.53 1.74
N SER A 80 -23.66 -12.38 2.08
CA SER A 80 -24.32 -13.19 3.13
C SER A 80 -24.37 -14.69 2.79
N GLU A 81 -24.37 -15.07 1.51
CA GLU A 81 -24.27 -16.47 1.08
C GLU A 81 -22.85 -17.01 1.29
N PHE A 82 -21.82 -16.22 1.00
CA PHE A 82 -20.44 -16.62 1.29
C PHE A 82 -20.18 -16.80 2.77
N GLU A 83 -20.69 -15.93 3.63
CA GLU A 83 -20.56 -16.04 5.09
C GLU A 83 -21.21 -17.30 5.69
N LYS A 84 -22.19 -17.89 4.99
CA LYS A 84 -22.81 -19.15 5.42
C LYS A 84 -21.99 -20.38 5.10
N MET A 85 -20.95 -20.26 4.28
CA MET A 85 -20.08 -21.39 3.92
C MET A 85 -19.17 -21.73 5.11
N PRO A 86 -19.09 -23.02 5.52
CA PRO A 86 -18.35 -23.39 6.73
C PRO A 86 -16.83 -23.14 6.63
N GLU A 87 -16.30 -23.01 5.43
CA GLU A 87 -14.89 -22.72 5.16
C GLU A 87 -14.57 -21.22 5.10
N VAL A 88 -15.61 -20.36 5.09
CA VAL A 88 -15.47 -18.89 5.05
C VAL A 88 -15.61 -18.35 6.45
N LEU A 89 -14.58 -17.66 6.93
CA LEU A 89 -14.59 -17.03 8.25
C LEU A 89 -15.32 -15.69 8.22
N ASP A 90 -15.16 -14.94 7.14
CA ASP A 90 -15.74 -13.61 6.97
C ASP A 90 -15.71 -13.22 5.48
N ALA A 91 -16.59 -12.32 5.07
CA ALA A 91 -16.63 -11.80 3.71
C ALA A 91 -16.75 -10.27 3.74
N ALA A 92 -15.78 -9.58 3.14
CA ALA A 92 -15.73 -8.13 3.13
C ALA A 92 -15.98 -7.59 1.72
N PRO A 93 -17.09 -6.87 1.50
CA PRO A 93 -17.39 -6.29 0.21
C PRO A 93 -16.48 -5.11 -0.12
N LEU A 94 -16.14 -4.96 -1.40
CA LEU A 94 -15.36 -3.87 -1.95
C LEU A 94 -16.06 -3.31 -3.19
N ALA A 95 -16.31 -2.02 -3.21
CA ALA A 95 -16.75 -1.30 -4.40
C ALA A 95 -15.62 -0.40 -4.90
N ARG A 96 -15.37 -0.35 -6.22
CA ARG A 96 -14.33 0.47 -6.80
C ARG A 96 -14.82 1.20 -8.04
N PHE A 97 -14.61 2.54 -8.07
CA PHE A 97 -14.99 3.39 -9.18
C PHE A 97 -13.85 4.32 -9.58
N PRO A 98 -13.71 4.63 -10.88
CA PRO A 98 -12.88 5.73 -11.29
C PRO A 98 -13.48 7.04 -10.78
N ALA A 99 -12.62 7.95 -10.33
CA ALA A 99 -13.03 9.23 -9.77
C ALA A 99 -11.99 10.31 -10.05
N LEU A 100 -12.42 11.55 -9.90
CA LEU A 100 -11.56 12.71 -9.84
C LEU A 100 -11.52 13.23 -8.41
N VAL A 101 -10.32 13.41 -7.87
CA VAL A 101 -10.13 14.08 -6.60
C VAL A 101 -9.70 15.53 -6.85
N THR A 102 -10.27 16.47 -6.11
CA THR A 102 -9.91 17.87 -6.20
C THR A 102 -9.41 18.39 -4.84
N TYR A 103 -8.27 19.06 -4.88
CA TYR A 103 -7.65 19.69 -3.72
C TYR A 103 -7.12 21.07 -4.12
N LYS A 104 -7.55 22.14 -3.44
CA LYS A 104 -7.15 23.54 -3.68
C LYS A 104 -7.19 23.94 -5.17
N GLY A 105 -8.20 23.43 -5.91
CA GLY A 105 -8.39 23.72 -7.33
C GLY A 105 -7.57 22.86 -8.30
N LEU A 106 -6.69 22.00 -7.80
CA LEU A 106 -6.00 20.97 -8.58
C LEU A 106 -6.85 19.70 -8.62
N THR A 107 -6.96 19.10 -9.80
CA THR A 107 -7.75 17.86 -9.98
C THR A 107 -6.87 16.75 -10.51
N GLY A 108 -7.02 15.55 -9.95
CA GLY A 108 -6.29 14.36 -10.34
C GLY A 108 -7.19 13.13 -10.50
N ASN A 109 -6.81 12.21 -11.37
CA ASN A 109 -7.50 10.93 -11.54
C ASN A 109 -7.10 9.96 -10.42
N VAL A 110 -8.10 9.35 -9.81
CA VAL A 110 -7.92 8.34 -8.75
C VAL A 110 -8.96 7.23 -8.91
N PHE A 111 -8.76 6.13 -8.20
CA PHE A 111 -9.85 5.20 -7.92
C PHE A 111 -10.38 5.44 -6.53
N ILE A 112 -11.69 5.60 -6.40
CA ILE A 112 -12.34 5.61 -5.10
C ILE A 112 -12.80 4.19 -4.76
N GLN A 113 -12.53 3.78 -3.54
CA GLN A 113 -12.88 2.46 -3.02
C GLN A 113 -13.78 2.62 -1.82
N GLY A 114 -14.95 1.97 -1.88
CA GLY A 114 -15.81 1.79 -0.72
C GLY A 114 -15.36 0.52 0.01
N VAL A 115 -14.94 0.66 1.24
CA VAL A 115 -14.39 -0.42 2.05
C VAL A 115 -15.10 -0.52 3.38
N GLU A 116 -15.06 -1.70 3.97
CA GLU A 116 -15.46 -1.94 5.36
C GLU A 116 -14.22 -2.27 6.21
N PRO A 117 -14.25 -2.05 7.53
CA PRO A 117 -13.09 -2.31 8.39
C PRO A 117 -12.52 -3.73 8.31
N PRO A 118 -13.34 -4.81 8.16
CA PRO A 118 -12.80 -6.14 7.92
C PRO A 118 -11.92 -6.23 6.68
N TYR A 119 -12.31 -5.58 5.57
CA TYR A 119 -11.49 -5.55 4.36
C TYR A 119 -10.10 -4.97 4.63
N LEU A 120 -10.01 -3.86 5.37
CA LEU A 120 -8.73 -3.22 5.68
C LEU A 120 -7.80 -4.15 6.47
N ARG A 121 -8.35 -4.94 7.39
CA ARG A 121 -7.60 -5.94 8.15
C ARG A 121 -7.08 -7.06 7.25
N TYR A 122 -7.96 -7.64 6.42
CA TYR A 122 -7.60 -8.76 5.53
C TYR A 122 -6.66 -8.33 4.41
N ALA A 123 -6.84 -7.14 3.87
CA ALA A 123 -5.94 -6.58 2.86
C ALA A 123 -4.61 -6.05 3.45
N GLY A 124 -4.45 -6.07 4.79
CA GLY A 124 -3.24 -5.57 5.44
C GLY A 124 -3.02 -4.07 5.28
N VAL A 125 -4.12 -3.32 5.05
CA VAL A 125 -4.03 -1.86 4.87
C VAL A 125 -3.64 -1.20 6.19
N SER A 126 -2.53 -0.49 6.17
CA SER A 126 -2.03 0.30 7.30
C SER A 126 -1.85 1.75 6.90
N ALA A 127 -1.91 2.65 7.87
CA ALA A 127 -1.60 4.05 7.65
C ALA A 127 -0.14 4.33 7.97
N THR A 128 0.50 5.17 7.14
CA THR A 128 1.80 5.77 7.44
C THR A 128 1.62 6.94 8.39
N ASP A 129 0.60 7.75 8.13
CA ASP A 129 0.23 8.90 8.94
C ASP A 129 -1.29 8.93 9.13
N GLY A 130 -1.75 9.41 10.30
CA GLY A 130 -3.16 9.39 10.66
C GLY A 130 -3.63 8.01 11.13
N THR A 131 -4.90 7.68 10.86
CA THR A 131 -5.54 6.45 11.33
C THR A 131 -6.31 5.74 10.22
N VAL A 132 -6.36 4.40 10.28
CA VAL A 132 -7.25 3.60 9.43
C VAL A 132 -8.68 3.58 10.00
N PHE A 133 -9.65 3.22 9.17
CA PHE A 133 -11.01 2.98 9.64
C PHE A 133 -11.08 1.75 10.55
N THR A 134 -11.87 1.85 11.59
CA THR A 134 -12.17 0.78 12.54
C THR A 134 -13.69 0.54 12.60
N ASP A 135 -14.10 -0.52 13.28
CA ASP A 135 -15.53 -0.83 13.44
C ASP A 135 -16.30 0.29 14.17
N ALA A 136 -15.61 1.11 14.98
CA ALA A 136 -16.20 2.28 15.64
C ALA A 136 -16.51 3.41 14.63
N ASP A 137 -15.93 3.38 13.45
CA ASP A 137 -16.08 4.41 12.42
C ASP A 137 -17.14 4.05 11.37
N ALA A 138 -17.94 3.00 11.57
CA ALA A 138 -18.93 2.52 10.60
C ALA A 138 -19.96 3.59 10.15
N GLY A 139 -20.14 4.66 10.93
CA GLY A 139 -20.98 5.82 10.59
C GLY A 139 -20.22 7.05 10.14
N ASP A 140 -18.91 6.96 9.93
CA ASP A 140 -18.09 8.11 9.49
C ASP A 140 -18.28 8.40 8.00
N ALA A 141 -19.19 9.32 7.72
CA ALA A 141 -19.55 9.74 6.37
C ALA A 141 -18.67 10.88 5.82
N ASN A 142 -17.69 11.35 6.57
CA ASN A 142 -16.97 12.58 6.21
C ASN A 142 -15.47 12.38 6.05
N SER A 143 -14.96 11.17 6.27
CA SER A 143 -13.54 10.89 6.23
C SER A 143 -13.15 10.03 5.05
N VAL A 144 -11.90 10.21 4.62
CA VAL A 144 -11.28 9.44 3.53
C VAL A 144 -9.83 9.11 3.88
N MET A 145 -9.38 7.93 3.49
CA MET A 145 -7.96 7.58 3.47
C MET A 145 -7.44 7.70 2.04
N ILE A 146 -6.22 8.18 1.88
CA ILE A 146 -5.62 8.48 0.58
C ILE A 146 -4.25 7.81 0.45
N SER A 147 -3.91 7.34 -0.74
CA SER A 147 -2.60 6.75 -1.00
C SER A 147 -1.52 7.83 -1.18
N PRO A 148 -0.24 7.53 -0.85
CA PRO A 148 0.87 8.47 -1.07
C PRO A 148 1.02 8.92 -2.52
N ALA A 149 0.61 8.08 -3.47
CA ALA A 149 0.65 8.42 -4.90
C ALA A 149 -0.24 9.63 -5.23
N VAL A 150 -1.38 9.80 -4.53
CA VAL A 150 -2.26 10.96 -4.69
C VAL A 150 -1.62 12.24 -4.16
N LEU A 151 -0.86 12.17 -3.07
CA LEU A 151 -0.14 13.32 -2.53
C LEU A 151 0.88 13.85 -3.56
N LYS A 152 1.58 12.92 -4.24
CA LYS A 152 2.54 13.25 -5.31
C LYS A 152 1.88 13.99 -6.48
N LEU A 153 0.60 13.70 -6.81
CA LEU A 153 -0.15 14.45 -7.83
C LEU A 153 -0.31 15.93 -7.44
N PHE A 154 -0.45 16.22 -6.16
CA PHE A 154 -0.61 17.58 -5.65
C PHE A 154 0.71 18.24 -5.25
N GLY A 155 1.86 17.57 -5.47
CA GLY A 155 3.18 18.08 -5.12
C GLY A 155 3.42 18.14 -3.62
N ILE A 156 2.76 17.30 -2.83
CA ILE A 156 2.89 17.23 -1.38
C ILE A 156 3.95 16.19 -1.04
N GLU A 157 5.02 16.63 -0.40
CA GLU A 157 6.15 15.78 -0.01
C GLU A 157 6.00 15.18 1.39
N ASP A 158 5.35 15.92 2.30
CA ASP A 158 5.14 15.49 3.68
C ASP A 158 3.72 14.95 3.89
N PRO A 159 3.54 13.62 4.04
CA PRO A 159 2.23 13.01 4.24
C PRO A 159 1.52 13.50 5.51
N ALA A 160 2.27 13.75 6.59
CA ALA A 160 1.68 14.18 7.86
C ALA A 160 0.95 15.52 7.73
N SER A 161 1.43 16.40 6.86
CA SER A 161 0.81 17.72 6.61
C SER A 161 -0.55 17.63 5.90
N PHE A 162 -0.84 16.50 5.26
CA PHE A 162 -2.09 16.30 4.51
C PHE A 162 -3.21 15.69 5.35
N VAL A 163 -2.89 15.11 6.50
CA VAL A 163 -3.89 14.60 7.44
C VAL A 163 -4.68 15.78 8.03
N GLY A 164 -6.00 15.71 7.92
CA GLY A 164 -6.93 16.78 8.33
C GLY A 164 -7.28 17.78 7.21
N GLU A 165 -6.60 17.74 6.07
CA GLU A 165 -6.96 18.55 4.91
C GLU A 165 -8.26 18.06 4.28
N LYS A 166 -8.91 18.93 3.49
CA LYS A 166 -10.19 18.64 2.87
C LYS A 166 -10.05 18.44 1.37
N VAL A 167 -10.70 17.41 0.86
CA VAL A 167 -10.75 17.06 -0.55
C VAL A 167 -12.18 16.84 -1.01
N THR A 168 -12.45 17.02 -2.30
CA THR A 168 -13.75 16.72 -2.92
C THR A 168 -13.58 15.66 -3.99
N PHE A 169 -14.62 14.89 -4.25
CA PHE A 169 -14.60 13.82 -5.24
C PHE A 169 -15.71 13.99 -6.27
N ARG A 170 -15.41 13.53 -7.48
CA ARG A 170 -16.37 13.36 -8.58
C ARG A 170 -16.22 11.94 -9.09
N ILE A 171 -17.25 11.13 -8.91
CA ILE A 171 -17.24 9.71 -9.27
C ILE A 171 -17.72 9.53 -10.70
N LEU A 172 -17.04 8.70 -11.46
CA LEU A 172 -17.40 8.33 -12.81
C LEU A 172 -18.01 6.93 -12.80
N ILE A 173 -19.32 6.83 -12.97
CA ILE A 173 -20.02 5.55 -13.03
C ILE A 173 -20.03 5.10 -14.49
N PRO A 174 -19.39 3.95 -14.82
CA PRO A 174 -19.43 3.41 -16.17
C PRO A 174 -20.88 3.06 -16.56
N ALA A 175 -21.31 3.44 -17.77
CA ALA A 175 -22.61 3.03 -18.27
C ALA A 175 -22.66 1.52 -18.48
N ASN A 176 -23.70 0.87 -17.93
CA ASN A 176 -23.90 -0.57 -18.05
C ASN A 176 -24.43 -1.03 -19.43
N ASP A 177 -24.70 -0.09 -20.33
CA ASP A 177 -25.34 -0.34 -21.64
C ASP A 177 -24.36 -0.44 -22.83
N GLY A 178 -23.04 -0.48 -22.53
CA GLY A 178 -22.00 -0.53 -23.57
C GLY A 178 -21.81 0.81 -24.30
N THR A 179 -22.49 1.88 -23.87
CA THR A 179 -22.24 3.23 -24.35
C THR A 179 -21.02 3.83 -23.67
N THR A 180 -20.33 4.75 -24.35
CA THR A 180 -19.15 5.45 -23.79
C THR A 180 -19.50 6.57 -22.82
N ASN A 181 -20.79 6.76 -22.53
CA ASN A 181 -21.26 7.83 -21.67
C ASN A 181 -21.23 7.40 -20.20
N ASN A 182 -20.15 7.71 -19.51
CA ASN A 182 -20.08 7.58 -18.04
C ASN A 182 -21.05 8.58 -17.41
N THR A 183 -21.82 8.12 -16.42
CA THR A 183 -22.60 9.02 -15.58
C THR A 183 -21.66 9.63 -14.54
N GLU A 184 -21.58 10.96 -14.53
CA GLU A 184 -20.76 11.68 -13.57
C GLU A 184 -21.61 12.03 -12.34
N VAL A 185 -21.18 11.56 -11.19
CA VAL A 185 -21.78 11.91 -9.89
C VAL A 185 -20.85 12.89 -9.19
N ILE A 186 -21.30 14.13 -9.08
CA ILE A 186 -20.59 15.18 -8.36
C ILE A 186 -20.97 15.04 -6.88
N ILE A 187 -19.99 14.83 -6.03
CA ILE A 187 -20.20 14.83 -4.60
C ILE A 187 -19.87 16.23 -4.08
N ASP A 188 -20.93 17.03 -3.85
CA ASP A 188 -20.82 18.40 -3.31
C ASP A 188 -20.52 18.41 -1.79
N LYS A 189 -19.61 17.53 -1.36
CA LYS A 189 -19.23 17.37 0.02
C LYS A 189 -17.71 17.33 0.14
N GLU A 190 -17.21 18.00 1.15
CA GLU A 190 -15.80 17.94 1.51
C GLU A 190 -15.56 16.75 2.44
N PHE A 191 -14.53 15.97 2.10
CA PHE A 191 -14.06 14.87 2.93
C PHE A 191 -12.78 15.26 3.63
N THR A 192 -12.69 14.97 4.90
CA THR A 192 -11.45 15.18 5.67
C THR A 192 -10.53 13.98 5.49
N VAL A 193 -9.29 14.25 5.13
CA VAL A 193 -8.27 13.19 5.03
C VAL A 193 -7.92 12.70 6.42
N ARG A 194 -8.32 11.48 6.73
CA ARG A 194 -8.12 10.85 8.04
C ARG A 194 -6.75 10.18 8.17
N GLY A 195 -6.28 9.61 7.09
CA GLY A 195 -5.01 8.90 7.07
C GLY A 195 -4.45 8.70 5.69
N ILE A 196 -3.16 8.51 5.64
CA ILE A 196 -2.40 8.19 4.43
C ILE A 196 -2.01 6.73 4.50
N THR A 197 -2.41 5.94 3.49
CA THR A 197 -2.08 4.52 3.45
C THR A 197 -0.59 4.28 3.20
N LYS A 198 -0.09 3.13 3.60
CA LYS A 198 1.30 2.72 3.31
C LYS A 198 1.48 2.21 1.87
N GLU A 199 0.38 1.94 1.17
CA GLU A 199 0.40 1.36 -0.18
C GLU A 199 0.91 2.38 -1.20
N GLU A 200 2.09 2.11 -1.76
CA GLU A 200 2.71 2.94 -2.79
C GLU A 200 2.30 2.49 -4.20
N GLY A 201 2.27 3.44 -5.13
CA GLY A 201 2.12 3.16 -6.57
C GLY A 201 0.69 3.08 -7.09
N VAL A 202 -0.32 3.05 -6.25
CA VAL A 202 -1.73 3.06 -6.66
C VAL A 202 -2.38 4.38 -6.32
N LEU A 203 -3.01 5.02 -7.30
CA LEU A 203 -3.78 6.25 -7.12
C LEU A 203 -5.17 5.88 -6.59
N ASN A 204 -5.30 5.67 -5.29
CA ASN A 204 -6.55 5.32 -4.66
C ASN A 204 -6.91 6.22 -3.47
N ALA A 205 -8.21 6.34 -3.26
CA ALA A 205 -8.81 6.91 -2.07
C ALA A 205 -9.82 5.89 -1.52
N MET A 206 -9.87 5.72 -0.22
CA MET A 206 -10.76 4.78 0.46
C MET A 206 -11.72 5.53 1.36
N MET A 207 -13.01 5.22 1.25
CA MET A 207 -14.05 5.70 2.14
C MET A 207 -14.91 4.54 2.64
N MET A 208 -15.76 4.80 3.61
CA MET A 208 -16.67 3.77 4.10
C MET A 208 -17.66 3.36 2.99
N LEU A 209 -17.86 2.05 2.82
CA LEU A 209 -18.71 1.50 1.76
C LEU A 209 -20.16 1.98 1.83
N PRO A 210 -20.83 2.08 2.99
CA PRO A 210 -22.17 2.61 3.07
C PRO A 210 -22.30 4.04 2.51
N GLU A 211 -21.29 4.88 2.75
CA GLU A 211 -21.27 6.24 2.24
C GLU A 211 -21.10 6.27 0.72
N LEU A 212 -20.20 5.45 0.17
CA LEU A 212 -20.01 5.36 -1.28
C LEU A 212 -21.28 4.87 -1.98
N ARG A 213 -21.99 3.89 -1.41
CA ARG A 213 -23.28 3.39 -1.92
C ARG A 213 -24.33 4.50 -1.98
N ASN A 214 -24.42 5.33 -0.97
CA ASN A 214 -25.37 6.47 -0.93
C ASN A 214 -25.15 7.44 -2.11
N TYR A 215 -23.91 7.68 -2.51
CA TYR A 215 -23.61 8.57 -3.62
C TYR A 215 -23.80 7.92 -4.99
N VAL A 216 -23.44 6.66 -5.14
CA VAL A 216 -23.48 5.97 -6.41
C VAL A 216 -24.88 5.42 -6.74
N GLY A 217 -25.79 5.39 -5.75
CA GLY A 217 -27.16 4.89 -5.92
C GLY A 217 -27.19 3.39 -6.25
N ILE A 218 -26.22 2.63 -5.75
CA ILE A 218 -26.26 1.17 -5.84
C ILE A 218 -27.20 0.69 -4.74
N GLU A 219 -28.44 0.40 -5.17
CA GLU A 219 -29.41 -0.32 -4.31
C GLU A 219 -28.88 -1.74 -4.04
N GLU A 220 -29.22 -2.28 -2.89
CA GLU A 220 -28.87 -3.59 -2.35
C GLU A 220 -29.10 -4.75 -3.33
#